data_d03d5a3ad0c2bf78538c21f475df9e50
#
_entry.id   d03d5a3ad0c2bf78538c21f475df9e50
#
_cell.length_a   1.000
_cell.length_b   1.000
_cell.length_c   1.000
_cell.angle_alpha   90.00
_cell.angle_beta   90.00
_cell.angle_gamma   90.00
#
_symmetry.space_group_name_H-M   'P 1'
#
loop_
_entity.id
_entity.type
_entity.pdbx_description
1 polymer ?
#
loop_
_entity_poly.entity_id
_entity_poly.type
_entity_poly.pdbx_seq_one_letter_code
_entity_poly.pdbx_strand_id
1 'polypeptide(L)'
;MQSAKTTPILFIVLLVVGVVIGYPIGYYMAPPKIQEKIVEKPVYPLKGEIPIGVIVASTPNLETERATVEIAIEEVNNYFKTLGLPITFKAYIENAEGSATKAFEKLQSLYAKGIRIVLGWRWSSHIRACYDYIQANKILVISDGSTSPLLSIADDFVFRLPTPDTVQGVVIPKIIVDYGVKAIAVLQRADTWGDGLYAVVEENFKKLGGTIIERVRYDPEKTEFSAELAILASKIDGAIKTYGKDKVGFLLLAFDEAAVIQSQAKDYPALMSVLWFGSDGHVVSDRLVNEAGRYAYVVRHICTYVTITNSTLWMSFAEKHRAKVGYVPGTYSTCLYDSVWLVAKAILEAATTDTTVLKKILPEVAAKYFGASGWCLLDKNGDRAAMDYDIWAVVKESEIKSASLFTRYYYNVTVDGERLAWAIVGSYSAATGSIKWLFKPTLAPKAAYTVMIGDLDQKLT
;
A
#
# COMPACT_ATOMS: atom_id res chain seq x y z
N MET A 1 -81.12 69.46 -4.70
CA MET A 1 -79.65 69.37 -4.75
C MET A 1 -79.11 69.55 -3.34
N GLN A 2 -78.91 68.47 -2.60
CA GLN A 2 -78.33 68.47 -1.26
C GLN A 2 -76.89 67.95 -1.36
N SER A 3 -75.98 68.85 -1.06
CA SER A 3 -74.54 68.52 -0.99
C SER A 3 -74.19 68.01 0.42
N ALA A 4 -73.79 66.80 0.52
CA ALA A 4 -73.41 66.21 1.78
C ALA A 4 -72.04 66.73 2.26
N LYS A 5 -72.08 67.42 3.41
CA LYS A 5 -70.91 67.83 4.17
C LYS A 5 -70.61 66.77 5.22
N THR A 6 -69.89 65.75 4.84
CA THR A 6 -69.50 64.64 5.74
C THR A 6 -68.03 64.25 5.57
N THR A 7 -67.10 65.20 5.77
CA THR A 7 -65.73 64.77 5.52
C THR A 7 -64.67 65.09 6.58
N PRO A 8 -64.76 65.97 7.52
CA PRO A 8 -63.66 66.11 8.49
C PRO A 8 -63.71 65.15 9.64
N ILE A 9 -64.91 64.72 10.11
CA ILE A 9 -65.00 63.81 11.29
C ILE A 9 -64.62 62.43 10.98
N LEU A 10 -64.92 61.92 9.78
CA LEU A 10 -64.52 60.59 9.33
C LEU A 10 -62.98 60.43 9.14
N PHE A 11 -62.33 61.50 8.68
CA PHE A 11 -60.89 61.55 8.57
C PHE A 11 -60.18 61.58 9.93
N ILE A 12 -60.70 62.29 10.91
CA ILE A 12 -60.12 62.30 12.24
C ILE A 12 -60.34 60.98 12.97
N VAL A 13 -61.49 60.33 12.82
CA VAL A 13 -61.77 59.01 13.40
C VAL A 13 -60.90 57.95 12.75
N LEU A 14 -60.71 58.01 11.43
CA LEU A 14 -59.81 57.08 10.73
C LEU A 14 -58.34 57.31 11.09
N LEU A 15 -57.93 58.57 11.35
CA LEU A 15 -56.56 58.87 11.76
C LEU A 15 -56.30 58.44 13.21
N VAL A 16 -57.28 58.66 14.14
CA VAL A 16 -57.18 58.22 15.54
C VAL A 16 -57.23 56.68 15.63
N VAL A 17 -58.14 56.04 14.89
CA VAL A 17 -58.18 54.56 14.81
C VAL A 17 -56.89 53.98 14.17
N GLY A 18 -56.38 54.67 13.15
CA GLY A 18 -55.06 54.24 12.53
C GLY A 18 -53.92 54.41 13.52
N VAL A 19 -53.86 55.46 14.34
CA VAL A 19 -52.79 55.63 15.35
C VAL A 19 -52.99 54.71 16.55
N VAL A 20 -54.26 54.55 17.04
CA VAL A 20 -54.55 53.72 18.22
C VAL A 20 -54.44 52.21 17.92
N ILE A 21 -54.82 51.79 16.74
CA ILE A 21 -54.73 50.38 16.34
C ILE A 21 -53.42 50.11 15.59
N GLY A 22 -52.98 50.99 14.72
CA GLY A 22 -51.76 50.82 13.92
C GLY A 22 -50.48 50.82 14.74
N TYR A 23 -50.39 51.65 15.78
CA TYR A 23 -49.22 51.71 16.64
C TYR A 23 -49.03 50.47 17.50
N PRO A 24 -50.02 49.88 18.18
CA PRO A 24 -49.87 48.59 18.85
C PRO A 24 -49.63 47.44 17.87
N ILE A 25 -50.36 47.41 16.74
CA ILE A 25 -50.17 46.37 15.73
C ILE A 25 -48.78 46.49 15.13
N GLY A 26 -48.28 47.64 14.79
CA GLY A 26 -46.94 47.92 14.32
C GLY A 26 -45.87 47.52 15.36
N TYR A 27 -46.14 47.73 16.66
CA TYR A 27 -45.24 47.35 17.74
C TYR A 27 -45.21 45.82 17.96
N TYR A 28 -46.37 45.15 17.88
CA TYR A 28 -46.44 43.66 17.99
C TYR A 28 -46.10 42.93 16.71
N MET A 29 -46.24 43.59 15.55
CA MET A 29 -45.83 42.99 14.26
C MET A 29 -44.45 43.46 13.77
N ALA A 30 -43.74 44.29 14.53
CA ALA A 30 -42.36 44.58 14.25
C ALA A 30 -41.59 43.26 14.31
N PRO A 31 -40.85 42.87 13.25
CA PRO A 31 -40.06 41.64 13.29
C PRO A 31 -39.18 41.72 14.54
N PRO A 32 -39.08 40.61 15.30
CA PRO A 32 -38.22 40.58 16.46
C PRO A 32 -36.85 41.08 16.00
N LYS A 33 -36.28 42.06 16.72
CA LYS A 33 -34.89 42.44 16.50
C LYS A 33 -34.09 41.13 16.60
N ILE A 34 -33.63 40.64 15.47
CA ILE A 34 -32.67 39.53 15.43
C ILE A 34 -31.47 40.11 16.19
N GLN A 35 -31.37 39.78 17.46
CA GLN A 35 -30.09 39.84 18.12
C GLN A 35 -29.27 38.84 17.35
N GLU A 36 -28.36 39.27 16.49
CA GLU A 36 -27.30 38.44 16.02
C GLU A 36 -26.60 37.88 17.27
N LYS A 37 -27.02 36.69 17.66
CA LYS A 37 -26.27 35.92 18.61
C LYS A 37 -24.93 35.69 17.88
N ILE A 38 -23.92 36.47 18.24
CA ILE A 38 -22.55 36.18 17.82
C ILE A 38 -22.30 34.78 18.39
N VAL A 39 -22.57 33.78 17.57
CA VAL A 39 -22.12 32.43 17.85
C VAL A 39 -20.61 32.52 17.69
N GLU A 40 -19.93 32.73 18.82
CA GLU A 40 -18.48 32.59 18.82
C GLU A 40 -18.20 31.26 18.16
N LYS A 41 -17.58 31.31 16.97
CA LYS A 41 -17.15 30.09 16.32
C LYS A 41 -16.24 29.35 17.33
N PRO A 42 -16.53 28.10 17.64
CA PRO A 42 -15.68 27.36 18.58
C PRO A 42 -14.23 27.45 18.09
N VAL A 43 -13.38 28.02 18.92
CA VAL A 43 -11.94 28.16 18.58
C VAL A 43 -11.38 26.76 18.57
N TYR A 44 -10.90 26.32 17.41
CA TYR A 44 -10.24 25.02 17.31
C TYR A 44 -8.98 25.04 18.20
N PRO A 45 -8.81 24.07 19.11
CA PRO A 45 -7.84 24.19 20.21
C PRO A 45 -6.39 24.06 19.73
N LEU A 46 -6.16 23.46 18.55
CA LEU A 46 -4.81 23.28 17.98
C LEU A 46 -4.46 24.47 17.07
N LYS A 47 -3.19 24.85 17.11
CA LYS A 47 -2.60 25.88 16.24
C LYS A 47 -1.11 25.62 16.03
N GLY A 48 -0.58 26.11 14.92
CA GLY A 48 0.84 26.03 14.58
C GLY A 48 1.22 24.76 13.81
N GLU A 49 2.50 24.42 13.85
CA GLU A 49 3.05 23.27 13.11
C GLU A 49 2.84 21.96 13.88
N ILE A 50 2.31 20.95 13.20
CA ILE A 50 2.20 19.57 13.69
C ILE A 50 3.28 18.75 12.98
N PRO A 51 4.31 18.29 13.71
CA PRO A 51 5.37 17.50 13.12
C PRO A 51 4.91 16.03 12.94
N ILE A 52 5.15 15.48 11.76
CA ILE A 52 4.93 14.08 11.40
C ILE A 52 6.28 13.45 11.04
N GLY A 53 6.66 12.37 11.73
CA GLY A 53 7.81 11.56 11.35
C GLY A 53 7.47 10.63 10.20
N VAL A 54 8.46 10.34 9.36
CA VAL A 54 8.35 9.31 8.32
C VAL A 54 9.64 8.50 8.31
N ILE A 55 9.53 7.17 8.45
CA ILE A 55 10.68 6.27 8.30
C ILE A 55 10.55 5.52 6.97
N VAL A 56 11.44 5.87 6.05
CA VAL A 56 11.62 5.19 4.76
C VAL A 56 12.44 3.93 4.96
N ALA A 57 12.02 2.81 4.39
CA ALA A 57 12.65 1.52 4.65
C ALA A 57 14.06 1.41 4.07
N SER A 58 14.28 1.89 2.85
CA SER A 58 15.55 1.73 2.13
C SER A 58 15.83 2.88 1.17
N THR A 59 17.08 3.04 0.78
CA THR A 59 17.50 4.11 -0.14
C THR A 59 16.81 4.06 -1.50
N PRO A 60 16.56 2.90 -2.13
CA PRO A 60 15.77 2.84 -3.38
C PRO A 60 14.35 3.40 -3.25
N ASN A 61 13.76 3.35 -2.06
CA ASN A 61 12.41 3.88 -1.83
C ASN A 61 12.37 5.38 -1.52
N LEU A 62 13.52 6.00 -1.21
CA LEU A 62 13.56 7.34 -0.62
C LEU A 62 12.93 8.41 -1.50
N GLU A 63 13.21 8.41 -2.79
CA GLU A 63 12.69 9.41 -3.72
C GLU A 63 11.17 9.32 -3.86
N THR A 64 10.66 8.12 -4.08
CA THR A 64 9.22 7.88 -4.27
C THR A 64 8.41 8.15 -3.00
N GLU A 65 8.93 7.75 -1.82
CA GLU A 65 8.24 7.99 -0.55
C GLU A 65 8.28 9.46 -0.16
N ARG A 66 9.40 10.14 -0.41
CA ARG A 66 9.51 11.61 -0.22
C ARG A 66 8.50 12.35 -1.07
N ALA A 67 8.44 12.06 -2.38
CA ALA A 67 7.48 12.69 -3.28
C ALA A 67 6.04 12.46 -2.84
N THR A 68 5.71 11.24 -2.42
CA THR A 68 4.41 10.85 -1.88
C THR A 68 4.02 11.70 -0.67
N VAL A 69 4.93 11.80 0.31
CA VAL A 69 4.69 12.56 1.56
C VAL A 69 4.54 14.04 1.27
N GLU A 70 5.38 14.62 0.41
CA GLU A 70 5.31 16.03 0.03
C GLU A 70 3.95 16.37 -0.62
N ILE A 71 3.48 15.53 -1.54
CA ILE A 71 2.17 15.72 -2.18
C ILE A 71 1.04 15.67 -1.13
N ALA A 72 1.05 14.65 -0.27
CA ALA A 72 0.02 14.48 0.74
C ALA A 72 0.00 15.62 1.77
N ILE A 73 1.16 16.04 2.26
CA ILE A 73 1.31 17.17 3.21
C ILE A 73 0.84 18.49 2.60
N GLU A 74 1.19 18.76 1.34
CA GLU A 74 0.73 19.95 0.63
C GLU A 74 -0.80 19.99 0.52
N GLU A 75 -1.42 18.87 0.13
CA GLU A 75 -2.86 18.78 0.00
C GLU A 75 -3.58 18.89 1.36
N VAL A 76 -3.07 18.24 2.40
CA VAL A 76 -3.59 18.34 3.76
C VAL A 76 -3.50 19.78 4.27
N ASN A 77 -2.38 20.45 4.07
CA ASN A 77 -2.21 21.85 4.48
C ASN A 77 -3.18 22.79 3.75
N ASN A 78 -3.39 22.57 2.45
CA ASN A 78 -4.36 23.31 1.67
C ASN A 78 -5.80 23.05 2.17
N TYR A 79 -6.13 21.81 2.51
CA TYR A 79 -7.42 21.45 3.08
C TYR A 79 -7.68 22.15 4.42
N PHE A 80 -6.72 22.12 5.35
CA PHE A 80 -6.84 22.80 6.66
C PHE A 80 -6.93 24.32 6.50
N LYS A 81 -6.21 24.91 5.57
CA LYS A 81 -6.32 26.32 5.20
C LYS A 81 -7.73 26.68 4.69
N THR A 82 -8.33 25.82 3.86
CA THR A 82 -9.69 26.00 3.34
C THR A 82 -10.72 25.97 4.48
N LEU A 83 -10.49 25.17 5.51
CA LEU A 83 -11.32 25.14 6.72
C LEU A 83 -11.10 26.34 7.64
N GLY A 84 -10.13 27.21 7.35
CA GLY A 84 -9.77 28.36 8.18
C GLY A 84 -9.07 27.97 9.49
N LEU A 85 -8.45 26.80 9.55
CA LEU A 85 -7.75 26.28 10.73
C LEU A 85 -6.29 26.75 10.74
N PRO A 86 -5.77 27.26 11.88
CA PRO A 86 -4.41 27.76 12.01
C PRO A 86 -3.38 26.64 12.26
N ILE A 87 -3.46 25.57 11.47
CA ILE A 87 -2.63 24.37 11.59
C ILE A 87 -1.91 24.13 10.28
N THR A 88 -0.63 23.72 10.38
CA THR A 88 0.17 23.21 9.26
C THR A 88 0.84 21.91 9.67
N PHE A 89 0.90 20.96 8.75
CA PHE A 89 1.64 19.71 8.93
C PHE A 89 3.02 19.82 8.29
N LYS A 90 4.03 19.24 8.92
CA LYS A 90 5.39 19.18 8.40
C LYS A 90 5.98 17.78 8.59
N ALA A 91 6.49 17.21 7.52
CA ALA A 91 7.13 15.90 7.55
C ALA A 91 8.63 15.99 7.89
N TYR A 92 9.07 15.06 8.74
CA TYR A 92 10.47 14.81 9.08
C TYR A 92 10.83 13.40 8.60
N ILE A 93 11.50 13.32 7.45
CA ILE A 93 11.75 12.07 6.73
C ILE A 93 13.15 11.57 7.10
N GLU A 94 13.22 10.34 7.61
CA GLU A 94 14.44 9.63 7.96
C GLU A 94 14.53 8.33 7.14
N ASN A 95 15.73 7.95 6.71
CA ASN A 95 15.99 6.73 5.94
C ASN A 95 16.64 5.66 6.82
N ALA A 96 16.04 4.49 6.92
CA ALA A 96 16.55 3.34 7.64
C ALA A 96 17.60 2.53 6.85
N GLU A 97 17.81 2.85 5.57
CA GLU A 97 18.85 2.26 4.69
C GLU A 97 18.83 0.73 4.65
N GLY A 98 17.65 0.12 4.78
CA GLY A 98 17.48 -1.34 4.81
C GLY A 98 17.81 -2.02 6.15
N SER A 99 18.16 -1.26 7.18
CA SER A 99 18.64 -1.77 8.46
C SER A 99 17.62 -1.56 9.59
N ALA A 100 17.26 -2.63 10.30
CA ALA A 100 16.40 -2.58 11.47
C ALA A 100 17.04 -1.78 12.63
N THR A 101 18.36 -1.84 12.78
CA THR A 101 19.12 -1.07 13.76
C THR A 101 19.03 0.43 13.44
N LYS A 102 19.25 0.81 12.18
CA LYS A 102 19.11 2.21 11.76
C LYS A 102 17.66 2.69 11.90
N ALA A 103 16.67 1.85 11.59
CA ALA A 103 15.27 2.21 11.83
C ALA A 103 15.01 2.59 13.28
N PHE A 104 15.59 1.86 14.23
CA PHE A 104 15.49 2.16 15.65
C PHE A 104 16.19 3.46 16.04
N GLU A 105 17.41 3.69 15.56
CA GLU A 105 18.14 4.96 15.78
C GLU A 105 17.37 6.17 15.23
N LYS A 106 16.78 6.03 14.04
CA LYS A 106 15.97 7.07 13.40
C LYS A 106 14.69 7.36 14.19
N LEU A 107 14.02 6.31 14.71
CA LEU A 107 12.87 6.48 15.58
C LEU A 107 13.22 7.24 16.87
N GLN A 108 14.33 6.89 17.51
CA GLN A 108 14.81 7.62 18.70
C GLN A 108 15.11 9.09 18.39
N SER A 109 15.72 9.37 17.24
CA SER A 109 15.97 10.75 16.80
C SER A 109 14.68 11.55 16.60
N LEU A 110 13.66 10.96 15.96
CA LEU A 110 12.35 11.58 15.81
C LEU A 110 11.67 11.80 17.18
N TYR A 111 11.72 10.79 18.04
CA TYR A 111 11.18 10.90 19.39
C TYR A 111 11.83 12.00 20.22
N ALA A 112 13.15 12.16 20.16
CA ALA A 112 13.87 13.22 20.85
C ALA A 112 13.49 14.64 20.35
N LYS A 113 13.05 14.77 19.10
CA LYS A 113 12.48 16.00 18.53
C LYS A 113 11.03 16.28 18.96
N GLY A 114 10.45 15.44 19.83
CA GLY A 114 9.06 15.55 20.28
C GLY A 114 8.02 14.90 19.33
N ILE A 115 8.45 14.21 18.27
CA ILE A 115 7.57 13.60 17.29
C ILE A 115 7.06 12.27 17.83
N ARG A 116 5.73 12.09 17.84
CA ARG A 116 5.03 10.92 18.39
C ARG A 116 4.13 10.23 17.37
N ILE A 117 3.98 10.80 16.18
CA ILE A 117 3.24 10.23 15.07
C ILE A 117 4.26 9.94 13.97
N VAL A 118 4.42 8.68 13.60
CA VAL A 118 5.46 8.25 12.66
C VAL A 118 4.86 7.31 11.61
N LEU A 119 4.92 7.73 10.36
CA LEU A 119 4.39 7.06 9.19
C LEU A 119 5.50 6.32 8.41
N GLY A 120 5.13 5.57 7.38
CA GLY A 120 6.04 4.79 6.57
C GLY A 120 6.17 3.37 7.10
N TRP A 121 7.37 2.93 7.48
CA TRP A 121 7.57 1.61 8.07
C TRP A 121 7.25 0.44 7.12
N ARG A 122 7.71 0.52 5.90
CA ARG A 122 7.39 -0.47 4.87
C ARG A 122 7.80 -1.90 5.26
N TRP A 123 8.90 -2.09 5.99
CA TRP A 123 9.39 -3.41 6.34
C TRP A 123 9.00 -3.85 7.75
N SER A 124 8.44 -5.05 7.87
CA SER A 124 7.99 -5.62 9.14
C SER A 124 9.11 -5.81 10.16
N SER A 125 10.33 -6.13 9.69
CA SER A 125 11.52 -6.23 10.54
C SER A 125 11.88 -4.93 11.24
N HIS A 126 11.64 -3.77 10.59
CA HIS A 126 11.88 -2.45 11.19
C HIS A 126 10.89 -2.17 12.34
N ILE A 127 9.61 -2.45 12.13
CA ILE A 127 8.59 -2.32 13.19
C ILE A 127 8.91 -3.28 14.33
N ARG A 128 9.25 -4.54 14.02
CA ARG A 128 9.56 -5.54 15.05
C ARG A 128 10.72 -5.11 15.95
N ALA A 129 11.79 -4.59 15.36
CA ALA A 129 12.94 -4.08 16.11
C ALA A 129 12.60 -2.88 17.00
N CYS A 130 11.63 -2.07 16.61
CA CYS A 130 11.21 -0.87 17.34
C CYS A 130 10.01 -1.10 18.26
N TYR A 131 9.38 -2.28 18.22
CA TYR A 131 8.05 -2.53 18.76
C TYR A 131 7.91 -2.14 20.23
N ASP A 132 8.78 -2.65 21.09
CA ASP A 132 8.70 -2.38 22.53
C ASP A 132 8.90 -0.90 22.86
N TYR A 133 9.77 -0.22 22.10
CA TYR A 133 9.99 1.22 22.23
C TYR A 133 8.76 2.03 21.77
N ILE A 134 8.12 1.61 20.69
CA ILE A 134 6.86 2.21 20.18
C ILE A 134 5.78 2.14 21.26
N GLN A 135 5.57 0.95 21.86
CA GLN A 135 4.53 0.75 22.87
C GLN A 135 4.83 1.53 24.16
N ALA A 136 6.05 1.43 24.69
CA ALA A 136 6.46 2.11 25.92
C ALA A 136 6.34 3.63 25.83
N ASN A 137 6.62 4.20 24.66
CA ASN A 137 6.61 5.65 24.42
C ASN A 137 5.32 6.14 23.74
N LYS A 138 4.32 5.26 23.55
CA LYS A 138 3.03 5.57 22.94
C LYS A 138 3.19 6.29 21.59
N ILE A 139 4.09 5.80 20.74
CA ILE A 139 4.31 6.36 19.40
C ILE A 139 3.26 5.78 18.47
N LEU A 140 2.42 6.63 17.90
CA LEU A 140 1.43 6.20 16.91
C LEU A 140 2.13 5.93 15.58
N VAL A 141 2.09 4.69 15.14
CA VAL A 141 2.66 4.22 13.88
C VAL A 141 1.55 3.90 12.89
N ILE A 142 1.67 4.39 11.66
CA ILE A 142 0.85 3.89 10.54
C ILE A 142 1.81 3.42 9.44
N SER A 143 1.80 2.11 9.22
CA SER A 143 2.64 1.47 8.22
C SER A 143 2.00 1.50 6.84
N ASP A 144 2.83 1.76 5.85
CA ASP A 144 2.48 1.76 4.43
C ASP A 144 2.75 0.42 3.73
N GLY A 145 3.54 -0.49 4.33
CA GLY A 145 4.01 -1.69 3.64
C GLY A 145 4.25 -2.92 4.52
N SER A 146 4.18 -2.82 5.86
CA SER A 146 4.35 -3.99 6.73
C SER A 146 3.12 -4.89 6.71
N THR A 147 3.29 -6.15 6.30
CA THR A 147 2.22 -7.12 6.09
C THR A 147 2.33 -8.38 6.95
N SER A 148 3.46 -8.61 7.63
CA SER A 148 3.67 -9.84 8.41
C SER A 148 2.56 -10.11 9.42
N PRO A 149 1.97 -11.33 9.45
CA PRO A 149 1.00 -11.73 10.44
C PRO A 149 1.53 -11.70 11.89
N LEU A 150 2.85 -11.76 12.06
CA LEU A 150 3.50 -11.69 13.37
C LEU A 150 3.37 -10.32 14.05
N LEU A 151 2.89 -9.31 13.32
CA LEU A 151 2.62 -7.96 13.83
C LEU A 151 1.11 -7.63 13.85
N SER A 152 0.23 -8.61 13.65
CA SER A 152 -1.22 -8.45 13.84
C SER A 152 -1.57 -8.53 15.32
N ILE A 153 -1.30 -7.46 16.06
CA ILE A 153 -1.42 -7.41 17.52
C ILE A 153 -2.52 -6.40 17.89
N ALA A 154 -3.53 -6.87 18.61
CA ALA A 154 -4.65 -6.03 19.02
C ALA A 154 -4.23 -5.01 20.11
N ASP A 155 -4.86 -3.84 20.06
CA ASP A 155 -4.72 -2.79 21.09
C ASP A 155 -3.29 -2.24 21.25
N ASP A 156 -2.47 -2.31 20.21
CA ASP A 156 -1.14 -1.70 20.19
C ASP A 156 -1.15 -0.30 19.52
N PHE A 157 0.01 0.32 19.36
CA PHE A 157 0.17 1.63 18.71
C PHE A 157 0.57 1.53 17.23
N VAL A 158 0.40 0.36 16.60
CA VAL A 158 0.76 0.11 15.21
C VAL A 158 -0.47 -0.18 14.38
N PHE A 159 -0.73 0.66 13.39
CA PHE A 159 -1.77 0.48 12.39
C PHE A 159 -1.14 0.21 11.04
N ARG A 160 -1.79 -0.61 10.19
CA ARG A 160 -1.23 -0.99 8.89
C ARG A 160 -2.26 -0.83 7.79
N LEU A 161 -1.92 -0.05 6.75
CA LEU A 161 -2.80 0.21 5.62
C LEU A 161 -2.71 -0.81 4.47
N PRO A 162 -1.63 -1.58 4.26
CA PRO A 162 -1.69 -2.75 3.41
C PRO A 162 -2.41 -3.90 4.10
N THR A 163 -3.03 -4.78 3.31
CA THR A 163 -3.62 -6.03 3.81
C THR A 163 -2.53 -6.95 4.37
N PRO A 164 -2.73 -7.57 5.53
CA PRO A 164 -1.77 -8.51 6.10
C PRO A 164 -1.62 -9.79 5.26
N ASP A 165 -0.47 -10.43 5.35
CA ASP A 165 -0.11 -11.64 4.61
C ASP A 165 -0.94 -12.88 4.96
N THR A 166 -1.84 -12.77 5.93
CA THR A 166 -2.91 -13.78 6.14
C THR A 166 -3.78 -13.96 4.91
N VAL A 167 -3.90 -12.94 4.05
CA VAL A 167 -4.59 -13.03 2.76
C VAL A 167 -3.65 -13.49 1.66
N GLN A 168 -2.46 -12.86 1.52
CA GLN A 168 -1.49 -13.22 0.49
C GLN A 168 -1.03 -14.68 0.61
N GLY A 169 -0.84 -15.15 1.84
CA GLY A 169 -0.48 -16.55 2.12
C GLY A 169 -1.57 -17.58 1.78
N VAL A 170 -2.80 -17.14 1.49
CA VAL A 170 -3.86 -17.97 0.87
C VAL A 170 -3.82 -17.86 -0.65
N VAL A 171 -3.54 -16.68 -1.19
CA VAL A 171 -3.54 -16.42 -2.63
C VAL A 171 -2.43 -17.18 -3.34
N ILE A 172 -1.18 -17.11 -2.83
CA ILE A 172 -0.02 -17.75 -3.43
C ILE A 172 -0.23 -19.27 -3.60
N PRO A 173 -0.61 -20.05 -2.57
CA PRO A 173 -0.89 -21.49 -2.72
C PRO A 173 -2.00 -21.80 -3.73
N LYS A 174 -3.06 -21.00 -3.77
CA LYS A 174 -4.14 -21.17 -4.76
C LYS A 174 -3.64 -21.00 -6.18
N ILE A 175 -2.79 -20.00 -6.45
CA ILE A 175 -2.16 -19.82 -7.76
C ILE A 175 -1.29 -21.02 -8.10
N ILE A 176 -0.43 -21.48 -7.18
CA ILE A 176 0.45 -22.63 -7.37
C ILE A 176 -0.36 -23.88 -7.75
N VAL A 177 -1.42 -24.18 -7.00
CA VAL A 177 -2.29 -25.35 -7.25
C VAL A 177 -3.09 -25.20 -8.55
N ASP A 178 -3.52 -23.96 -8.89
CA ASP A 178 -4.22 -23.68 -10.16
C ASP A 178 -3.31 -23.96 -11.37
N TYR A 179 -2.00 -23.81 -11.24
CA TYR A 179 -1.02 -24.27 -12.23
C TYR A 179 -0.84 -25.80 -12.25
N GLY A 180 -1.45 -26.52 -11.34
CA GLY A 180 -1.33 -27.97 -11.19
C GLY A 180 -0.05 -28.40 -10.51
N VAL A 181 0.72 -27.48 -9.93
CA VAL A 181 1.93 -27.74 -9.14
C VAL A 181 1.54 -28.39 -7.82
N LYS A 182 2.23 -29.47 -7.44
CA LYS A 182 1.99 -30.27 -6.23
C LYS A 182 3.12 -30.18 -5.22
N ALA A 183 4.32 -29.82 -5.67
CA ALA A 183 5.50 -29.78 -4.81
C ALA A 183 6.31 -28.51 -5.11
N ILE A 184 6.74 -27.80 -4.07
CA ILE A 184 7.55 -26.59 -4.21
C ILE A 184 8.79 -26.64 -3.31
N ALA A 185 9.90 -26.10 -3.82
CA ALA A 185 11.01 -25.66 -3.01
C ALA A 185 10.84 -24.16 -2.71
N VAL A 186 11.31 -23.71 -1.54
CA VAL A 186 11.15 -22.34 -1.08
C VAL A 186 12.49 -21.74 -0.70
N LEU A 187 12.79 -20.55 -1.23
CA LEU A 187 13.87 -19.69 -0.77
C LEU A 187 13.27 -18.42 -0.17
N GLN A 188 13.60 -18.12 1.08
CA GLN A 188 13.01 -16.98 1.77
C GLN A 188 14.00 -16.19 2.61
N ARG A 189 13.72 -14.90 2.76
CA ARG A 189 14.37 -14.02 3.74
C ARG A 189 14.17 -14.55 5.16
N ALA A 190 15.24 -14.56 5.97
CA ALA A 190 15.20 -14.93 7.38
C ALA A 190 14.86 -13.70 8.25
N ASP A 191 13.69 -13.10 8.05
CA ASP A 191 13.22 -11.95 8.79
C ASP A 191 11.73 -12.07 9.18
N THR A 192 11.23 -11.11 9.94
CA THR A 192 9.83 -11.08 10.43
C THR A 192 8.81 -11.20 9.30
N TRP A 193 9.07 -10.60 8.12
CA TRP A 193 8.15 -10.68 6.99
C TRP A 193 8.22 -12.06 6.32
N GLY A 194 9.40 -12.51 5.94
CA GLY A 194 9.58 -13.81 5.26
C GLY A 194 9.09 -14.99 6.08
N ASP A 195 9.36 -15.00 7.41
CA ASP A 195 8.88 -16.05 8.31
C ASP A 195 7.35 -16.03 8.47
N GLY A 196 6.76 -14.83 8.59
CA GLY A 196 5.32 -14.66 8.75
C GLY A 196 4.54 -15.11 7.50
N LEU A 197 4.93 -14.63 6.33
CA LEU A 197 4.28 -15.02 5.06
C LEU A 197 4.46 -16.51 4.78
N TYR A 198 5.69 -17.04 4.95
CA TYR A 198 5.95 -18.47 4.74
C TYR A 198 5.04 -19.36 5.60
N ALA A 199 4.86 -19.05 6.87
CA ALA A 199 4.04 -19.87 7.77
C ALA A 199 2.60 -20.00 7.25
N VAL A 200 2.01 -18.91 6.75
CA VAL A 200 0.65 -18.92 6.18
C VAL A 200 0.62 -19.65 4.83
N VAL A 201 1.64 -19.45 3.99
CA VAL A 201 1.77 -20.18 2.70
C VAL A 201 1.88 -21.68 2.94
N GLU A 202 2.76 -22.11 3.85
CA GLU A 202 2.95 -23.53 4.17
C GLU A 202 1.68 -24.20 4.64
N GLU A 203 0.99 -23.57 5.58
CA GLU A 203 -0.28 -24.07 6.13
C GLU A 203 -1.34 -24.25 5.02
N ASN A 204 -1.52 -23.22 4.20
CA ASN A 204 -2.54 -23.26 3.15
C ASN A 204 -2.16 -24.16 1.97
N PHE A 205 -0.87 -24.23 1.60
CA PHE A 205 -0.43 -25.13 0.54
C PHE A 205 -0.63 -26.59 0.95
N LYS A 206 -0.30 -26.95 2.19
CA LYS A 206 -0.57 -28.30 2.74
C LYS A 206 -2.07 -28.63 2.78
N LYS A 207 -2.94 -27.67 3.17
CA LYS A 207 -4.39 -27.84 3.13
C LYS A 207 -4.93 -28.13 1.72
N LEU A 208 -4.28 -27.59 0.70
CA LEU A 208 -4.60 -27.83 -0.71
C LEU A 208 -3.94 -29.10 -1.28
N GLY A 209 -3.29 -29.93 -0.44
CA GLY A 209 -2.63 -31.18 -0.85
C GLY A 209 -1.22 -30.96 -1.42
N GLY A 210 -0.65 -29.80 -1.27
CA GLY A 210 0.71 -29.48 -1.70
C GLY A 210 1.79 -29.95 -0.73
N THR A 211 3.01 -30.11 -1.23
CA THR A 211 4.18 -30.57 -0.48
C THR A 211 5.31 -29.54 -0.57
N ILE A 212 5.84 -29.11 0.58
CA ILE A 212 7.11 -28.36 0.63
C ILE A 212 8.27 -29.39 0.60
N ILE A 213 9.05 -29.39 -0.47
CA ILE A 213 10.16 -30.35 -0.65
C ILE A 213 11.46 -29.90 0.02
N GLU A 214 11.65 -28.59 0.12
CA GLU A 214 12.76 -27.97 0.84
C GLU A 214 12.40 -26.51 1.14
N ARG A 215 12.89 -26.03 2.29
CA ARG A 215 12.85 -24.61 2.68
C ARG A 215 14.24 -24.15 3.07
N VAL A 216 14.74 -23.15 2.37
CA VAL A 216 16.01 -22.50 2.70
C VAL A 216 15.72 -21.06 3.13
N ARG A 217 16.23 -20.69 4.31
CA ARG A 217 16.19 -19.32 4.83
C ARG A 217 17.57 -18.68 4.62
N TYR A 218 17.62 -17.51 4.02
CA TYR A 218 18.85 -16.76 3.82
C TYR A 218 18.90 -15.49 4.66
N ASP A 219 20.10 -15.07 5.05
CA ASP A 219 20.34 -13.81 5.75
C ASP A 219 19.98 -12.64 4.83
N PRO A 220 19.13 -11.69 5.27
CA PRO A 220 18.74 -10.52 4.50
C PRO A 220 19.89 -9.61 4.02
N GLU A 221 21.03 -9.64 4.69
CA GLU A 221 22.24 -8.87 4.31
C GLU A 221 23.13 -9.59 3.29
N LYS A 222 22.76 -10.82 2.92
CA LYS A 222 23.52 -11.65 2.00
C LYS A 222 23.40 -11.13 0.56
N THR A 223 24.51 -11.19 -0.18
CA THR A 223 24.62 -10.73 -1.57
C THR A 223 25.00 -11.85 -2.56
N GLU A 224 25.22 -13.07 -2.06
CA GLU A 224 25.61 -14.24 -2.83
C GLU A 224 24.80 -15.45 -2.36
N PHE A 225 24.22 -16.25 -3.29
CA PHE A 225 23.20 -17.26 -3.02
C PHE A 225 23.50 -18.64 -3.64
N SER A 226 24.68 -18.85 -4.21
CA SER A 226 25.03 -20.10 -4.93
C SER A 226 24.85 -21.34 -4.06
N ALA A 227 25.18 -21.27 -2.76
CA ALA A 227 25.03 -22.40 -1.86
C ALA A 227 23.56 -22.80 -1.65
N GLU A 228 22.69 -21.82 -1.42
CA GLU A 228 21.24 -22.03 -1.27
C GLU A 228 20.62 -22.54 -2.56
N LEU A 229 21.01 -21.95 -3.70
CA LEU A 229 20.52 -22.35 -5.02
C LEU A 229 20.95 -23.77 -5.37
N ALA A 230 22.17 -24.19 -5.04
CA ALA A 230 22.65 -25.54 -5.25
C ALA A 230 21.81 -26.58 -4.47
N ILE A 231 21.51 -26.30 -3.18
CA ILE A 231 20.66 -27.17 -2.36
C ILE A 231 19.29 -27.30 -3.00
N LEU A 232 18.66 -26.18 -3.35
CA LEU A 232 17.30 -26.13 -3.89
C LEU A 232 17.24 -26.79 -5.28
N ALA A 233 18.24 -26.59 -6.13
CA ALA A 233 18.35 -27.25 -7.44
C ALA A 233 18.39 -28.77 -7.32
N SER A 234 19.18 -29.29 -6.40
CA SER A 234 19.25 -30.73 -6.13
C SER A 234 17.91 -31.29 -5.66
N LYS A 235 17.21 -30.60 -4.79
CA LYS A 235 15.88 -31.00 -4.29
C LYS A 235 14.81 -30.95 -5.38
N ILE A 236 14.83 -29.93 -6.22
CA ILE A 236 13.93 -29.81 -7.37
C ILE A 236 14.17 -30.92 -8.38
N ASP A 237 15.43 -31.25 -8.68
CA ASP A 237 15.77 -32.36 -9.60
C ASP A 237 15.23 -33.70 -9.07
N GLY A 238 15.39 -33.98 -7.77
CA GLY A 238 14.79 -35.13 -7.11
C GLY A 238 13.26 -35.15 -7.17
N ALA A 239 12.62 -34.01 -6.93
CA ALA A 239 11.18 -33.88 -6.98
C ALA A 239 10.62 -34.05 -8.40
N ILE A 240 11.32 -33.56 -9.43
CA ILE A 240 10.94 -33.73 -10.83
C ILE A 240 10.87 -35.24 -11.19
N LYS A 241 11.78 -36.06 -10.67
CA LYS A 241 11.76 -37.50 -10.86
C LYS A 241 10.58 -38.19 -10.19
N THR A 242 10.13 -37.65 -9.06
CA THR A 242 9.02 -38.20 -8.25
C THR A 242 7.64 -37.76 -8.73
N TYR A 243 7.49 -36.47 -8.99
CA TYR A 243 6.17 -35.85 -9.27
C TYR A 243 5.95 -35.57 -10.77
N GLY A 244 6.99 -35.51 -11.56
CA GLY A 244 6.98 -34.97 -12.92
C GLY A 244 7.24 -33.47 -12.95
N LYS A 245 7.89 -32.99 -14.00
CA LYS A 245 8.35 -31.61 -14.16
C LYS A 245 7.23 -30.56 -13.97
N ASP A 246 6.06 -30.78 -14.57
CA ASP A 246 4.94 -29.85 -14.53
C ASP A 246 4.23 -29.81 -13.17
N LYS A 247 4.64 -30.65 -12.22
CA LYS A 247 4.09 -30.73 -10.87
C LYS A 247 5.02 -30.15 -9.81
N VAL A 248 6.18 -29.62 -10.22
CA VAL A 248 7.17 -29.01 -9.34
C VAL A 248 7.31 -27.54 -9.64
N GLY A 249 7.44 -26.72 -8.60
CA GLY A 249 7.63 -25.28 -8.70
C GLY A 249 8.64 -24.76 -7.70
N PHE A 250 8.96 -23.50 -7.82
CA PHE A 250 9.84 -22.78 -6.90
C PHE A 250 9.14 -21.52 -6.38
N LEU A 251 9.19 -21.30 -5.07
CA LEU A 251 8.66 -20.08 -4.43
C LEU A 251 9.82 -19.25 -3.89
N LEU A 252 9.88 -17.99 -4.31
CA LEU A 252 10.83 -16.98 -3.85
C LEU A 252 10.12 -15.93 -3.00
N LEU A 253 10.52 -15.80 -1.73
CA LEU A 253 10.10 -14.73 -0.84
C LEU A 253 11.31 -13.83 -0.55
N ALA A 254 11.43 -12.75 -1.32
CA ALA A 254 12.58 -11.85 -1.36
C ALA A 254 12.13 -10.40 -1.56
N PHE A 255 13.06 -9.47 -1.39
CA PHE A 255 12.91 -8.07 -1.81
C PHE A 255 13.79 -7.81 -3.06
N ASP A 256 14.49 -6.68 -3.13
CA ASP A 256 15.31 -6.31 -4.30
C ASP A 256 16.44 -7.30 -4.63
N GLU A 257 16.87 -8.10 -3.66
CA GLU A 257 17.85 -9.19 -3.87
C GLU A 257 17.34 -10.31 -4.79
N ALA A 258 16.03 -10.35 -5.08
CA ALA A 258 15.47 -11.25 -6.09
C ALA A 258 16.17 -11.13 -7.44
N ALA A 259 16.64 -9.94 -7.82
CA ALA A 259 17.42 -9.74 -9.05
C ALA A 259 18.73 -10.55 -9.05
N VAL A 260 19.46 -10.52 -7.94
CA VAL A 260 20.71 -11.27 -7.78
C VAL A 260 20.44 -12.78 -7.73
N ILE A 261 19.44 -13.21 -6.94
CA ILE A 261 19.03 -14.61 -6.84
C ILE A 261 18.66 -15.16 -8.22
N GLN A 262 17.84 -14.42 -8.98
CA GLN A 262 17.41 -14.84 -10.32
C GLN A 262 18.59 -14.89 -11.31
N SER A 263 19.52 -13.94 -11.23
CA SER A 263 20.72 -13.92 -12.07
C SER A 263 21.64 -15.11 -11.80
N GLN A 264 21.83 -15.46 -10.52
CA GLN A 264 22.66 -16.61 -10.14
C GLN A 264 21.97 -17.96 -10.41
N ALA A 265 20.63 -18.00 -10.39
CA ALA A 265 19.86 -19.21 -10.67
C ALA A 265 20.05 -19.73 -12.11
N LYS A 266 20.52 -18.90 -13.04
CA LYS A 266 20.80 -19.29 -14.43
C LYS A 266 21.73 -20.52 -14.53
N ASP A 267 22.66 -20.67 -13.58
CA ASP A 267 23.65 -21.73 -13.54
C ASP A 267 23.10 -23.08 -13.02
N TYR A 268 21.80 -23.09 -12.65
CA TYR A 268 21.11 -24.26 -12.10
C TYR A 268 19.93 -24.69 -12.98
N PRO A 269 20.14 -25.59 -13.97
CA PRO A 269 19.11 -26.00 -14.94
C PRO A 269 17.80 -26.51 -14.31
N ALA A 270 17.88 -27.17 -13.15
CA ALA A 270 16.70 -27.66 -12.45
C ALA A 270 15.78 -26.52 -12.02
N LEU A 271 16.36 -25.46 -11.43
CA LEU A 271 15.63 -24.24 -11.02
C LEU A 271 15.00 -23.54 -12.23
N MET A 272 15.75 -23.41 -13.31
CA MET A 272 15.30 -22.75 -14.54
C MET A 272 14.29 -23.59 -15.33
N SER A 273 14.03 -24.82 -14.95
CA SER A 273 13.12 -25.73 -15.65
C SER A 273 11.70 -25.78 -15.09
N VAL A 274 11.43 -25.08 -13.99
CA VAL A 274 10.13 -25.05 -13.30
C VAL A 274 9.58 -23.64 -13.25
N LEU A 275 8.26 -23.50 -12.98
CA LEU A 275 7.65 -22.19 -12.75
C LEU A 275 8.13 -21.59 -11.42
N TRP A 276 8.40 -20.30 -11.44
CA TRP A 276 8.69 -19.53 -10.25
C TRP A 276 7.50 -18.73 -9.82
N PHE A 277 7.24 -18.78 -8.52
CA PHE A 277 6.21 -18.00 -7.85
C PHE A 277 6.88 -17.03 -6.88
N GLY A 278 6.27 -15.89 -6.69
CA GLY A 278 6.76 -14.85 -5.79
C GLY A 278 5.65 -14.12 -5.07
N SER A 279 6.04 -13.11 -4.34
CA SER A 279 5.17 -12.28 -3.52
C SER A 279 5.23 -10.81 -3.96
N ASP A 280 4.61 -9.96 -3.18
CA ASP A 280 4.63 -8.50 -3.27
C ASP A 280 6.02 -7.89 -3.02
N GLY A 281 6.94 -8.63 -2.40
CA GLY A 281 8.25 -8.11 -1.97
C GLY A 281 9.17 -7.69 -3.11
N HIS A 282 9.04 -8.28 -4.30
CA HIS A 282 9.88 -7.96 -5.47
C HIS A 282 9.11 -7.84 -6.78
N VAL A 283 7.78 -7.87 -6.71
CA VAL A 283 6.93 -7.61 -7.87
C VAL A 283 7.14 -6.18 -8.38
N VAL A 284 7.05 -5.99 -9.68
CA VAL A 284 7.24 -4.68 -10.34
C VAL A 284 8.62 -4.07 -10.07
N SER A 285 9.61 -4.88 -9.69
CA SER A 285 10.99 -4.43 -9.50
C SER A 285 11.64 -4.13 -10.85
N ASP A 286 12.06 -2.89 -11.02
CA ASP A 286 12.81 -2.44 -12.20
C ASP A 286 14.18 -3.13 -12.23
N ARG A 287 14.79 -3.30 -11.07
CA ARG A 287 16.08 -3.96 -10.91
C ARG A 287 16.02 -5.41 -11.39
N LEU A 288 14.98 -6.16 -10.98
CA LEU A 288 14.83 -7.56 -11.39
C LEU A 288 14.74 -7.69 -12.91
N VAL A 289 13.94 -6.85 -13.58
CA VAL A 289 13.83 -6.96 -15.06
C VAL A 289 15.10 -6.48 -15.76
N ASN A 290 15.74 -5.41 -15.29
CA ASN A 290 16.96 -4.89 -15.90
C ASN A 290 18.15 -5.85 -15.76
N GLU A 291 18.34 -6.49 -14.59
CA GLU A 291 19.47 -7.36 -14.31
C GLU A 291 19.21 -8.83 -14.65
N ALA A 292 17.97 -9.31 -14.50
CA ALA A 292 17.63 -10.73 -14.59
C ALA A 292 16.36 -11.02 -15.42
N GLY A 293 15.79 -10.05 -16.12
CA GLY A 293 14.48 -10.14 -16.75
C GLY A 293 14.35 -11.29 -17.74
N ARG A 294 15.43 -11.63 -18.49
CA ARG A 294 15.44 -12.76 -19.43
C ARG A 294 15.25 -14.09 -18.71
N TYR A 295 15.90 -14.28 -17.56
CA TYR A 295 15.75 -15.47 -16.72
C TYR A 295 14.39 -15.52 -16.05
N ALA A 296 13.90 -14.39 -15.55
CA ALA A 296 12.56 -14.25 -14.99
C ALA A 296 11.46 -14.56 -16.03
N TYR A 297 11.64 -14.14 -17.28
CA TYR A 297 10.75 -14.50 -18.38
C TYR A 297 10.72 -16.02 -18.65
N VAL A 298 11.87 -16.69 -18.63
CA VAL A 298 11.96 -18.15 -18.87
C VAL A 298 11.11 -18.92 -17.85
N VAL A 299 11.19 -18.57 -16.59
CA VAL A 299 10.47 -19.24 -15.48
C VAL A 299 9.09 -18.61 -15.19
N ARG A 300 8.72 -17.58 -15.96
CA ARG A 300 7.49 -16.79 -15.86
C ARG A 300 7.31 -15.99 -14.59
N HIS A 301 8.17 -16.09 -13.63
CA HIS A 301 8.21 -15.38 -12.34
C HIS A 301 6.87 -14.71 -11.97
N ILE A 302 5.94 -15.53 -11.43
CA ILE A 302 4.54 -15.15 -11.19
C ILE A 302 4.41 -14.65 -9.76
N CYS A 303 4.05 -13.37 -9.61
CA CYS A 303 3.98 -12.70 -8.30
C CYS A 303 2.56 -12.21 -7.99
N THR A 304 2.29 -12.05 -6.72
CA THR A 304 1.08 -11.41 -6.22
C THR A 304 1.37 -9.98 -5.77
N TYR A 305 0.45 -9.06 -6.02
CA TYR A 305 0.54 -7.68 -5.53
C TYR A 305 -0.85 -7.17 -5.17
N VAL A 306 -0.96 -6.45 -4.08
CA VAL A 306 -2.24 -5.87 -3.65
C VAL A 306 -2.78 -4.96 -4.74
N THR A 307 -4.04 -5.18 -5.14
CA THR A 307 -4.69 -4.41 -6.21
C THR A 307 -4.83 -2.94 -5.83
N ILE A 308 -4.46 -2.05 -6.75
CA ILE A 308 -4.69 -0.61 -6.59
C ILE A 308 -6.12 -0.29 -7.06
N THR A 309 -6.88 0.40 -6.23
CA THR A 309 -8.20 0.88 -6.59
C THR A 309 -8.07 2.00 -7.64
N ASN A 310 -8.61 1.78 -8.83
CA ASN A 310 -8.62 2.78 -9.90
C ASN A 310 -9.70 3.84 -9.64
N SER A 311 -9.47 4.70 -8.63
CA SER A 311 -10.36 5.79 -8.23
C SER A 311 -9.89 7.14 -8.78
N THR A 312 -10.79 8.12 -8.81
CA THR A 312 -10.43 9.50 -9.19
C THR A 312 -9.39 10.10 -8.24
N LEU A 313 -9.42 9.72 -6.95
CA LEU A 313 -8.41 10.13 -5.97
C LEU A 313 -7.04 9.54 -6.33
N TRP A 314 -6.99 8.24 -6.62
CA TRP A 314 -5.75 7.61 -7.05
C TRP A 314 -5.22 8.23 -8.35
N MET A 315 -6.08 8.46 -9.36
CA MET A 315 -5.65 9.07 -10.63
C MET A 315 -5.04 10.47 -10.42
N SER A 316 -5.67 11.30 -9.58
CA SER A 316 -5.14 12.63 -9.25
C SER A 316 -3.78 12.56 -8.53
N PHE A 317 -3.65 11.66 -7.55
CA PHE A 317 -2.38 11.43 -6.86
C PHE A 317 -1.32 10.88 -7.83
N ALA A 318 -1.66 9.90 -8.65
CA ALA A 318 -0.75 9.27 -9.61
C ALA A 318 -0.20 10.25 -10.65
N GLU A 319 -1.01 11.21 -11.11
CA GLU A 319 -0.57 12.27 -12.02
C GLU A 319 0.46 13.19 -11.36
N LYS A 320 0.20 13.66 -10.13
CA LYS A 320 1.13 14.49 -9.37
C LYS A 320 2.42 13.76 -9.05
N HIS A 321 2.32 12.48 -8.68
CA HIS A 321 3.48 11.65 -8.40
C HIS A 321 4.33 11.44 -9.64
N ARG A 322 3.70 11.12 -10.80
CA ARG A 322 4.41 10.99 -12.07
C ARG A 322 5.11 12.28 -12.49
N ALA A 323 4.49 13.43 -12.24
CA ALA A 323 5.11 14.73 -12.53
C ALA A 323 6.37 14.99 -11.69
N LYS A 324 6.45 14.43 -10.46
CA LYS A 324 7.62 14.58 -9.58
C LYS A 324 8.73 13.57 -9.86
N VAL A 325 8.40 12.29 -10.07
CA VAL A 325 9.40 11.20 -10.14
C VAL A 325 9.40 10.41 -11.45
N GLY A 326 8.54 10.77 -12.42
CA GLY A 326 8.53 10.16 -13.75
C GLY A 326 7.65 8.90 -13.88
N TYR A 327 7.11 8.34 -12.80
CA TYR A 327 6.28 7.13 -12.82
C TYR A 327 5.12 7.19 -11.81
N VAL A 328 4.12 6.32 -12.01
CA VAL A 328 2.96 6.23 -11.12
C VAL A 328 3.32 5.53 -9.79
N PRO A 329 2.66 5.89 -8.68
CA PRO A 329 2.90 5.25 -7.40
C PRO A 329 2.39 3.79 -7.39
N GLY A 330 3.11 2.91 -6.71
CA GLY A 330 2.62 1.58 -6.36
C GLY A 330 1.68 1.60 -5.16
N THR A 331 1.15 0.43 -4.78
CA THR A 331 0.19 0.29 -3.68
C THR A 331 0.73 0.85 -2.36
N TYR A 332 1.97 0.56 -2.02
CA TYR A 332 2.56 1.00 -0.74
C TYR A 332 2.75 2.51 -0.67
N SER A 333 3.20 3.15 -1.76
CA SER A 333 3.25 4.62 -1.82
C SER A 333 1.84 5.23 -1.72
N THR A 334 0.83 4.54 -2.27
CA THR A 334 -0.57 4.97 -2.15
C THR A 334 -1.07 4.83 -0.70
N CYS A 335 -0.69 3.75 0.01
CA CYS A 335 -0.97 3.60 1.44
C CYS A 335 -0.26 4.68 2.28
N LEU A 336 0.96 5.07 1.94
CA LEU A 336 1.67 6.17 2.60
C LEU A 336 0.94 7.51 2.41
N TYR A 337 0.48 7.79 1.20
CA TYR A 337 -0.35 8.98 0.94
C TYR A 337 -1.62 8.99 1.80
N ASP A 338 -2.34 7.86 1.86
CA ASP A 338 -3.55 7.73 2.67
C ASP A 338 -3.26 7.81 4.18
N SER A 339 -2.09 7.35 4.65
CA SER A 339 -1.70 7.44 6.06
C SER A 339 -1.58 8.88 6.54
N VAL A 340 -1.06 9.78 5.70
CA VAL A 340 -0.99 11.22 6.00
C VAL A 340 -2.40 11.82 6.13
N TRP A 341 -3.29 11.51 5.19
CA TRP A 341 -4.67 11.97 5.22
C TRP A 341 -5.43 11.41 6.42
N LEU A 342 -5.24 10.13 6.74
CA LEU A 342 -5.93 9.47 7.85
C LEU A 342 -5.54 10.10 9.20
N VAL A 343 -4.25 10.35 9.42
CA VAL A 343 -3.78 11.08 10.61
C VAL A 343 -4.34 12.49 10.67
N ALA A 344 -4.31 13.21 9.56
CA ALA A 344 -4.84 14.58 9.52
C ALA A 344 -6.33 14.61 9.86
N LYS A 345 -7.13 13.69 9.33
CA LYS A 345 -8.56 13.55 9.66
C LYS A 345 -8.78 13.17 11.12
N ALA A 346 -7.96 12.25 11.66
CA ALA A 346 -8.04 11.87 13.07
C ALA A 346 -7.73 13.06 14.00
N ILE A 347 -6.71 13.86 13.69
CA ILE A 347 -6.37 15.08 14.42
C ILE A 347 -7.49 16.12 14.30
N LEU A 348 -8.10 16.26 13.12
CA LEU A 348 -9.22 17.17 12.89
C LEU A 348 -10.44 16.77 13.76
N GLU A 349 -10.78 15.49 13.81
CA GLU A 349 -11.93 14.96 14.56
C GLU A 349 -11.69 15.00 16.08
N ALA A 350 -10.47 14.61 16.52
CA ALA A 350 -10.11 14.58 17.93
C ALA A 350 -9.74 15.96 18.51
N ALA A 351 -9.41 16.93 17.68
CA ALA A 351 -8.87 18.23 18.06
C ALA A 351 -7.65 18.13 19.02
N THR A 352 -6.83 17.07 18.87
CA THR A 352 -5.63 16.82 19.66
C THR A 352 -4.57 16.06 18.87
N THR A 353 -3.31 16.13 19.30
CA THR A 353 -2.19 15.29 18.84
C THR A 353 -1.80 14.22 19.85
N ASP A 354 -2.58 14.06 20.93
CA ASP A 354 -2.35 12.97 21.90
C ASP A 354 -2.57 11.61 21.22
N THR A 355 -1.49 10.87 21.08
CA THR A 355 -1.49 9.58 20.39
C THR A 355 -2.35 8.51 21.08
N THR A 356 -2.59 8.63 22.39
CA THR A 356 -3.50 7.73 23.12
C THR A 356 -4.97 7.98 22.73
N VAL A 357 -5.32 9.23 22.44
CA VAL A 357 -6.64 9.59 21.92
C VAL A 357 -6.74 9.21 20.46
N LEU A 358 -5.73 9.55 19.66
CA LEU A 358 -5.72 9.25 18.21
C LEU A 358 -5.80 7.74 17.97
N LYS A 359 -5.08 6.91 18.74
CA LYS A 359 -5.16 5.45 18.65
C LYS A 359 -6.60 4.95 18.77
N LYS A 360 -7.40 5.51 19.68
CA LYS A 360 -8.77 5.07 19.93
C LYS A 360 -9.74 5.44 18.82
N ILE A 361 -9.57 6.61 18.21
CA ILE A 361 -10.51 7.10 17.19
C ILE A 361 -10.10 6.70 15.77
N LEU A 362 -8.82 6.34 15.55
CA LEU A 362 -8.30 6.04 14.22
C LEU A 362 -9.12 4.97 13.47
N PRO A 363 -9.55 3.86 14.10
CA PRO A 363 -10.41 2.87 13.43
C PRO A 363 -11.75 3.44 12.95
N GLU A 364 -12.38 4.35 13.72
CA GLU A 364 -13.64 4.99 13.32
C GLU A 364 -13.45 5.96 12.16
N VAL A 365 -12.36 6.73 12.18
CA VAL A 365 -11.98 7.63 11.09
C VAL A 365 -11.68 6.83 9.82
N ALA A 366 -10.93 5.73 9.97
CA ALA A 366 -10.57 4.82 8.86
C ALA A 366 -11.81 4.17 8.22
N ALA A 367 -12.81 3.79 9.02
CA ALA A 367 -14.06 3.21 8.54
C ALA A 367 -14.89 4.18 7.66
N LYS A 368 -14.68 5.50 7.82
CA LYS A 368 -15.35 6.55 7.05
C LYS A 368 -14.48 7.08 5.90
N TYR A 369 -13.24 6.60 5.78
CA TYR A 369 -12.27 7.13 4.83
C TYR A 369 -12.07 6.21 3.63
N PHE A 370 -12.54 6.68 2.47
CA PHE A 370 -12.19 6.12 1.18
C PHE A 370 -11.03 6.94 0.60
N GLY A 371 -9.83 6.37 0.66
CA GLY A 371 -8.60 6.99 0.20
C GLY A 371 -8.24 6.69 -1.25
N ALA A 372 -7.04 7.10 -1.64
CA ALA A 372 -6.50 6.75 -2.95
C ALA A 372 -6.28 5.24 -3.10
N SER A 373 -5.97 4.53 -2.02
CA SER A 373 -5.86 3.07 -1.99
C SER A 373 -7.20 2.34 -1.79
N GLY A 374 -8.35 3.07 -1.77
CA GLY A 374 -9.68 2.53 -1.50
C GLY A 374 -10.10 2.64 -0.04
N TRP A 375 -11.06 1.82 0.41
CA TRP A 375 -11.53 1.84 1.80
C TRP A 375 -10.40 1.47 2.78
N CYS A 376 -10.09 2.36 3.71
CA CYS A 376 -9.06 2.15 4.73
C CYS A 376 -9.58 1.45 6.00
N LEU A 377 -10.66 0.68 5.88
CA LEU A 377 -11.25 -0.05 7.00
C LEU A 377 -10.22 -0.91 7.74
N LEU A 378 -10.11 -0.72 9.04
CA LEU A 378 -9.20 -1.46 9.91
C LEU A 378 -9.97 -2.51 10.71
N ASP A 379 -9.33 -3.65 10.95
CA ASP A 379 -9.82 -4.70 11.81
C ASP A 379 -9.48 -4.43 13.30
N LYS A 380 -9.81 -5.38 14.17
CA LYS A 380 -9.54 -5.29 15.61
C LYS A 380 -8.06 -5.24 16.00
N ASN A 381 -7.18 -5.62 15.09
CA ASN A 381 -5.72 -5.57 15.28
C ASN A 381 -5.10 -4.27 14.74
N GLY A 382 -5.92 -3.35 14.22
CA GLY A 382 -5.42 -2.16 13.53
C GLY A 382 -4.89 -2.43 12.12
N ASP A 383 -5.18 -3.58 11.56
CA ASP A 383 -4.77 -3.99 10.23
C ASP A 383 -5.88 -3.74 9.21
N ARG A 384 -5.50 -3.41 7.98
CA ARG A 384 -6.47 -3.21 6.93
C ARG A 384 -7.26 -4.49 6.64
N ALA A 385 -8.55 -4.35 6.47
CA ALA A 385 -9.41 -5.42 5.96
C ALA A 385 -8.92 -5.94 4.60
N ALA A 386 -9.32 -7.16 4.26
CA ALA A 386 -8.85 -7.84 3.06
C ALA A 386 -9.05 -7.00 1.78
N MET A 387 -8.01 -6.95 0.96
CA MET A 387 -7.99 -6.37 -0.38
C MET A 387 -7.83 -7.48 -1.43
N ASP A 388 -8.21 -7.19 -2.66
CA ASP A 388 -7.96 -8.06 -3.81
C ASP A 388 -6.46 -8.05 -4.18
N TYR A 389 -6.04 -9.05 -4.93
CA TYR A 389 -4.66 -9.14 -5.44
C TYR A 389 -4.64 -9.23 -6.95
N ASP A 390 -3.76 -8.47 -7.56
CA ASP A 390 -3.36 -8.66 -8.94
C ASP A 390 -2.28 -9.75 -9.03
N ILE A 391 -2.34 -10.53 -10.09
CA ILE A 391 -1.32 -11.52 -10.42
C ILE A 391 -0.47 -10.94 -11.53
N TRP A 392 0.82 -10.79 -11.26
CA TRP A 392 1.79 -10.21 -12.16
C TRP A 392 2.76 -11.26 -12.67
N ALA A 393 3.28 -11.07 -13.88
CA ALA A 393 4.35 -11.90 -14.42
C ALA A 393 5.28 -11.07 -15.30
N VAL A 394 6.51 -11.55 -15.48
CA VAL A 394 7.43 -11.03 -16.50
C VAL A 394 7.07 -11.66 -17.84
N VAL A 395 6.68 -10.81 -18.79
CA VAL A 395 6.13 -11.21 -20.10
C VAL A 395 6.73 -10.38 -21.21
N LYS A 396 6.60 -10.84 -22.47
CA LYS A 396 6.88 -10.04 -23.66
C LYS A 396 5.77 -9.03 -23.91
N GLU A 397 6.10 -7.93 -24.55
CA GLU A 397 5.14 -6.88 -24.89
C GLU A 397 3.94 -7.42 -25.70
N SER A 398 4.17 -8.35 -26.63
CA SER A 398 3.12 -9.01 -27.42
C SER A 398 2.17 -9.90 -26.63
N GLU A 399 2.58 -10.36 -25.44
CA GLU A 399 1.74 -11.19 -24.55
C GLU A 399 0.79 -10.36 -23.68
N ILE A 400 0.95 -9.03 -23.64
CA ILE A 400 0.12 -8.15 -22.80
C ILE A 400 -1.28 -8.02 -23.41
N LYS A 401 -2.29 -8.51 -22.69
CA LYS A 401 -3.69 -8.52 -23.16
C LYS A 401 -4.50 -7.30 -22.74
N SER A 402 -4.02 -6.51 -21.80
CA SER A 402 -4.67 -5.27 -21.40
C SER A 402 -3.67 -4.11 -21.45
N ALA A 403 -4.06 -3.01 -22.11
CA ALA A 403 -3.35 -1.73 -22.00
C ALA A 403 -3.63 -1.10 -20.62
N SER A 404 -3.28 -1.81 -19.52
CA SER A 404 -3.50 -1.26 -18.21
C SER A 404 -2.45 -0.21 -17.90
N LEU A 405 -2.85 0.85 -17.18
CA LEU A 405 -1.97 1.88 -16.62
C LEU A 405 -0.87 1.29 -15.71
N PHE A 406 -0.98 0.01 -15.37
CA PHE A 406 -0.14 -0.72 -14.43
C PHE A 406 0.92 -1.59 -15.11
N THR A 407 1.04 -1.57 -16.45
CA THR A 407 2.12 -2.25 -17.16
C THR A 407 3.38 -1.40 -17.09
N ARG A 408 4.51 -1.99 -16.68
CA ARG A 408 5.83 -1.35 -16.70
C ARG A 408 6.70 -1.97 -17.76
N TYR A 409 7.24 -1.14 -18.65
CA TYR A 409 8.14 -1.53 -19.73
C TYR A 409 9.59 -1.21 -19.37
N TYR A 410 10.48 -2.19 -19.60
CA TYR A 410 11.91 -2.07 -19.29
C TYR A 410 12.68 -2.13 -20.61
N TYR A 411 12.94 -0.97 -21.14
CA TYR A 411 13.27 -0.72 -22.56
C TYR A 411 14.54 -1.37 -23.07
N ASN A 412 15.50 -1.72 -22.20
CA ASN A 412 16.80 -2.25 -22.59
C ASN A 412 16.88 -3.78 -22.53
N VAL A 413 15.81 -4.44 -22.09
CA VAL A 413 15.78 -5.90 -21.95
C VAL A 413 14.81 -6.50 -22.93
N THR A 414 15.33 -7.35 -23.82
CA THR A 414 14.53 -7.99 -24.86
C THR A 414 14.76 -9.49 -24.90
N VAL A 415 13.75 -10.23 -25.38
CA VAL A 415 13.81 -11.64 -25.72
C VAL A 415 13.20 -11.80 -27.11
N ASP A 416 13.91 -12.44 -28.04
CA ASP A 416 13.52 -12.57 -29.46
C ASP A 416 13.15 -11.22 -30.11
N GLY A 417 13.88 -10.15 -29.77
CA GLY A 417 13.63 -8.80 -30.28
C GLY A 417 12.44 -8.04 -29.66
N GLU A 418 11.68 -8.66 -28.76
CA GLU A 418 10.57 -8.05 -28.06
C GLU A 418 10.97 -7.60 -26.65
N ARG A 419 10.49 -6.44 -26.23
CA ARG A 419 10.72 -5.91 -24.88
C ARG A 419 10.02 -6.75 -23.82
N LEU A 420 10.65 -6.85 -22.67
CA LEU A 420 10.05 -7.42 -21.46
C LEU A 420 9.36 -6.35 -20.63
N ALA A 421 8.34 -6.78 -19.90
CA ALA A 421 7.59 -5.96 -18.97
C ALA A 421 7.08 -6.78 -17.79
N TRP A 422 6.88 -6.12 -16.65
CA TRP A 422 5.92 -6.58 -15.67
C TRP A 422 4.51 -6.24 -16.16
N ALA A 423 3.63 -7.23 -16.18
CA ALA A 423 2.22 -7.01 -16.55
C ALA A 423 1.27 -7.80 -15.67
N ILE A 424 0.07 -7.26 -15.47
CA ILE A 424 -1.02 -7.98 -14.82
C ILE A 424 -1.51 -9.08 -15.76
N VAL A 425 -1.44 -10.32 -15.31
CA VAL A 425 -1.85 -11.51 -16.04
C VAL A 425 -3.13 -12.14 -15.49
N GLY A 426 -3.56 -11.71 -14.31
CA GLY A 426 -4.80 -12.14 -13.66
C GLY A 426 -5.07 -11.38 -12.39
N SER A 427 -6.13 -11.77 -11.68
CA SER A 427 -6.51 -11.19 -10.40
C SER A 427 -7.10 -12.27 -9.47
N TYR A 428 -7.04 -12.00 -8.17
CA TYR A 428 -7.69 -12.76 -7.14
C TYR A 428 -8.65 -11.85 -6.37
N SER A 429 -9.90 -12.28 -6.22
CA SER A 429 -10.87 -11.59 -5.39
C SER A 429 -10.92 -12.17 -3.99
N ALA A 430 -10.64 -11.35 -2.99
CA ALA A 430 -10.73 -11.74 -1.57
C ALA A 430 -12.18 -12.05 -1.16
N ALA A 431 -13.16 -11.36 -1.76
CA ALA A 431 -14.58 -11.57 -1.45
C ALA A 431 -15.11 -12.92 -1.90
N THR A 432 -14.66 -13.43 -3.06
CA THR A 432 -15.14 -14.71 -3.64
C THR A 432 -14.13 -15.85 -3.50
N GLY A 433 -12.88 -15.54 -3.18
CA GLY A 433 -11.78 -16.51 -3.13
C GLY A 433 -11.38 -17.08 -4.48
N SER A 434 -11.78 -16.43 -5.60
CA SER A 434 -11.59 -16.92 -6.96
C SER A 434 -10.45 -16.21 -7.69
N ILE A 435 -9.78 -16.93 -8.59
CA ILE A 435 -8.78 -16.42 -9.52
C ILE A 435 -9.43 -16.20 -10.88
N LYS A 436 -9.13 -15.05 -11.49
CA LYS A 436 -9.51 -14.74 -12.87
C LYS A 436 -8.26 -14.41 -13.66
N TRP A 437 -7.99 -15.21 -14.69
CA TRP A 437 -6.86 -14.98 -15.60
C TRP A 437 -7.25 -14.07 -16.76
N LEU A 438 -6.39 -13.12 -17.10
CA LEU A 438 -6.41 -12.42 -18.37
C LEU A 438 -5.74 -13.29 -19.45
N PHE A 439 -4.59 -13.82 -19.11
CA PHE A 439 -3.97 -14.98 -19.75
C PHE A 439 -3.10 -15.69 -18.73
N LYS A 440 -2.88 -16.99 -18.92
CA LYS A 440 -2.11 -17.82 -17.99
C LYS A 440 -0.74 -18.12 -18.58
N PRO A 441 0.33 -17.43 -18.13
CA PRO A 441 1.68 -17.67 -18.67
C PRO A 441 2.11 -19.11 -18.43
N THR A 442 2.69 -19.74 -19.42
CA THR A 442 3.28 -21.09 -19.31
C THR A 442 4.78 -21.01 -19.51
N LEU A 443 5.54 -21.98 -18.96
CA LEU A 443 6.98 -22.06 -19.20
C LEU A 443 7.31 -21.90 -20.68
N ALA A 444 8.40 -21.19 -20.96
CA ALA A 444 8.89 -21.11 -22.33
C ALA A 444 9.21 -22.52 -22.87
N PRO A 445 8.95 -22.81 -24.17
CA PRO A 445 9.26 -24.10 -24.78
C PRO A 445 10.73 -24.49 -24.56
N LYS A 446 11.01 -25.79 -24.29
CA LYS A 446 12.34 -26.30 -23.95
C LYS A 446 13.41 -25.94 -24.99
N ALA A 447 13.04 -25.89 -26.28
CA ALA A 447 13.96 -25.49 -27.37
C ALA A 447 14.37 -24.00 -27.25
N ALA A 448 13.45 -23.10 -26.90
CA ALA A 448 13.73 -21.68 -26.65
C ALA A 448 14.63 -21.48 -25.41
N TYR A 449 14.47 -22.33 -24.41
CA TYR A 449 15.26 -22.33 -23.18
C TYR A 449 16.74 -22.64 -23.43
N THR A 450 17.05 -23.72 -24.17
CA THR A 450 18.45 -24.16 -24.41
C THR A 450 19.18 -23.16 -25.32
N VAL A 451 18.51 -22.60 -26.33
CA VAL A 451 19.07 -21.60 -27.22
C VAL A 451 19.23 -20.24 -26.48
N MET A 452 18.26 -19.85 -25.67
CA MET A 452 18.32 -18.57 -24.93
C MET A 452 19.46 -18.53 -23.89
N ILE A 453 19.73 -19.61 -23.16
CA ILE A 453 20.82 -19.61 -22.16
C ILE A 453 22.17 -19.64 -22.87
N GLY A 454 22.35 -20.45 -23.92
CA GLY A 454 23.57 -20.47 -24.70
C GLY A 454 23.87 -19.16 -25.44
N ASP A 455 22.87 -18.51 -26.02
CA ASP A 455 23.01 -17.21 -26.70
C ASP A 455 23.16 -16.04 -25.75
N LEU A 456 22.64 -16.13 -24.54
CA LEU A 456 22.72 -15.07 -23.52
C LEU A 456 24.17 -14.91 -23.01
N ASP A 457 24.87 -16.02 -22.78
CA ASP A 457 26.26 -15.98 -22.31
C ASP A 457 27.23 -15.53 -23.41
N GLN A 458 26.90 -15.73 -24.71
CA GLN A 458 27.70 -15.25 -25.84
C GLN A 458 27.51 -13.75 -26.16
N LYS A 459 26.41 -13.15 -25.73
CA LYS A 459 26.12 -11.71 -25.99
C LYS A 459 26.49 -10.79 -24.80
N LEU A 460 26.87 -11.36 -23.68
CA LEU A 460 27.33 -10.63 -22.48
C LEU A 460 28.87 -10.59 -22.38
N THR A 461 29.60 -11.25 -23.29
CA THR A 461 31.04 -11.13 -23.50
C THR A 461 31.33 -10.25 -24.71
#